data_53a46f4b14334a1f103d6b9282b933b7
#
_entry.id   53a46f4b14334a1f103d6b9282b933b7
#
_cell.length_a   1.000
_cell.length_b   1.000
_cell.length_c   1.000
_cell.angle_alpha   90.00
_cell.angle_beta   90.00
_cell.angle_gamma   90.00
#
_symmetry.space_group_name_H-M   'P 1'
#
loop_
_entity.id
_entity.type
_entity.pdbx_description
1 polymer ?
#
loop_
_entity_poly.entity_id
_entity_poly.type
_entity_poly.pdbx_seq_one_letter_code
_entity_poly.pdbx_strand_id
1 'polypeptide(L)'
;TSCRLERYKMRKNYIIKDARRILAEQIRDNGMNTMDKNPITNATGLSAIIPKDNDGYCSVYKMDCEDRLGLMTVYQVYPGIQLIYNDFEATSCYWDGTIDKNVLEINHCREGREGSVLQSGSCLYLGEGDLSIHTMDNCASEMAFPLRHYRGISVVLDLELVSQNPPGILAESGIGIADFKNKFCADGSCFVMRAKD
;
A
#
# COMPACT_ATOMS: atom_id res chain seq x y z
N THR A 1 -9.19 9.70 -26.51
CA THR A 1 -8.79 8.60 -25.62
C THR A 1 -7.28 8.45 -25.53
N SER A 2 -6.52 8.56 -26.63
CA SER A 2 -5.06 8.45 -26.68
C SER A 2 -4.34 9.51 -25.82
N CYS A 3 -4.73 10.75 -25.90
CA CYS A 3 -4.10 11.88 -25.19
C CYS A 3 -4.25 11.79 -23.64
N ARG A 4 -5.29 11.13 -23.14
CA ARG A 4 -5.50 10.91 -21.70
C ARG A 4 -4.56 9.83 -21.16
N LEU A 5 -4.33 8.79 -21.94
CA LEU A 5 -3.42 7.69 -21.60
C LEU A 5 -1.95 8.14 -21.58
N GLU A 6 -1.56 9.02 -22.53
CA GLU A 6 -0.20 9.57 -22.58
C GLU A 6 0.08 10.54 -21.42
N ARG A 7 -0.88 11.40 -21.05
CA ARG A 7 -0.75 12.26 -19.88
C ARG A 7 -0.68 11.46 -18.58
N TYR A 8 -1.41 10.35 -18.48
CA TYR A 8 -1.33 9.46 -17.31
C TYR A 8 0.04 8.77 -17.21
N LYS A 9 0.57 8.26 -18.34
CA LYS A 9 1.91 7.67 -18.41
C LYS A 9 3.01 8.69 -18.05
N MET A 10 2.88 9.93 -18.54
CA MET A 10 3.83 11.00 -18.20
C MET A 10 3.76 11.37 -16.71
N ARG A 11 2.57 11.51 -16.10
CA ARG A 11 2.42 11.79 -14.67
C ARG A 11 2.95 10.64 -13.80
N LYS A 12 2.65 9.39 -14.17
CA LYS A 12 3.20 8.20 -13.48
C LYS A 12 4.73 8.21 -13.47
N ASN A 13 5.34 8.50 -14.60
CA ASN A 13 6.81 8.60 -14.72
C ASN A 13 7.39 9.80 -13.94
N TYR A 14 6.66 10.90 -13.81
CA TYR A 14 7.10 12.07 -13.06
C TYR A 14 7.08 11.82 -11.55
N ILE A 15 5.99 11.28 -11.03
CA ILE A 15 5.85 10.90 -9.61
C ILE A 15 6.91 9.86 -9.22
N ILE A 16 7.15 8.86 -10.08
CA ILE A 16 8.17 7.83 -9.84
C ILE A 16 9.59 8.44 -9.83
N LYS A 17 9.88 9.39 -10.73
CA LYS A 17 11.19 10.06 -10.77
C LYS A 17 11.43 10.94 -9.54
N ASP A 18 10.43 11.68 -9.09
CA ASP A 18 10.56 12.53 -7.90
C ASP A 18 10.65 11.71 -6.62
N ALA A 19 9.87 10.65 -6.47
CA ALA A 19 10.00 9.71 -5.35
C ALA A 19 11.39 9.07 -5.30
N ARG A 20 11.93 8.65 -6.46
CA ARG A 20 13.29 8.10 -6.56
C ARG A 20 14.38 9.10 -6.18
N ARG A 21 14.22 10.38 -6.56
CA ARG A 21 15.19 11.43 -6.24
C ARG A 21 15.20 11.71 -4.74
N ILE A 22 14.05 11.91 -4.14
CA ILE A 22 13.90 12.16 -2.70
C ILE A 22 14.45 10.98 -1.91
N LEU A 23 14.16 9.75 -2.33
CA LEU A 23 14.65 8.53 -1.69
C LEU A 23 16.17 8.40 -1.79
N ALA A 24 16.76 8.68 -2.97
CA ALA A 24 18.20 8.61 -3.18
C ALA A 24 18.97 9.66 -2.37
N GLU A 25 18.39 10.84 -2.15
CA GLU A 25 18.95 11.88 -1.30
C GLU A 25 18.90 11.46 0.18
N GLN A 26 17.79 10.90 0.66
CA GLN A 26 17.66 10.43 2.05
C GLN A 26 18.54 9.21 2.39
N ILE A 27 18.78 8.32 1.42
CA ILE A 27 19.64 7.13 1.60
C ILE A 27 21.11 7.51 1.73
N ARG A 28 21.58 8.50 0.97
CA ARG A 28 22.97 8.99 1.07
C ARG A 28 23.26 9.59 2.44
N ASP A 29 22.29 10.24 3.06
CA ASP A 29 22.48 10.93 4.34
C ASP A 29 22.45 9.98 5.55
N ASN A 30 21.83 8.79 5.44
CA ASN A 30 21.55 7.93 6.60
C ASN A 30 22.41 6.65 6.71
N GLY A 31 23.27 6.31 5.75
CA GLY A 31 24.27 5.21 5.86
C GLY A 31 23.67 3.83 6.25
N MET A 32 22.44 3.52 5.86
CA MET A 32 21.66 2.42 6.39
C MET A 32 21.87 1.09 5.64
N ASN A 33 22.42 0.12 6.36
CA ASN A 33 22.74 -1.23 5.87
C ASN A 33 21.91 -2.32 6.59
N THR A 34 20.61 -2.11 6.84
CA THR A 34 19.70 -3.11 7.46
C THR A 34 18.30 -3.09 6.83
N MET A 35 18.15 -3.77 5.69
CA MET A 35 16.88 -3.90 4.98
C MET A 35 16.37 -5.34 4.87
N ASP A 36 16.39 -6.13 5.94
CA ASP A 36 16.04 -7.56 5.88
C ASP A 36 14.61 -7.93 6.33
N LYS A 37 13.70 -6.97 6.56
CA LYS A 37 12.31 -7.30 6.90
C LYS A 37 11.32 -6.51 6.05
N ASN A 38 10.79 -7.16 5.03
CA ASN A 38 9.68 -6.68 4.24
C ASN A 38 8.37 -7.28 4.81
N PRO A 39 7.45 -6.48 5.41
CA PRO A 39 6.23 -7.01 6.03
C PRO A 39 5.30 -7.74 5.06
N ILE A 40 5.38 -7.44 3.76
CA ILE A 40 4.52 -8.06 2.75
C ILE A 40 5.11 -9.36 2.16
N THR A 41 6.42 -9.58 2.23
CA THR A 41 7.05 -10.75 1.59
C THR A 41 6.76 -12.08 2.27
N ASN A 42 6.22 -12.09 3.48
CA ASN A 42 5.87 -13.31 4.21
C ASN A 42 4.44 -13.81 3.91
N ALA A 43 3.69 -13.10 3.05
CA ALA A 43 2.36 -13.54 2.66
C ALA A 43 2.44 -14.63 1.59
N THR A 44 1.85 -15.79 1.89
CA THR A 44 1.58 -16.83 0.90
C THR A 44 0.52 -16.32 -0.08
N GLY A 45 0.65 -16.56 -1.37
CA GLY A 45 -0.29 -16.08 -2.42
C GLY A 45 0.25 -14.95 -3.31
N LEU A 46 1.39 -14.35 -2.94
CA LEU A 46 2.10 -13.42 -3.81
C LEU A 46 3.25 -14.10 -4.53
N SER A 47 3.16 -14.21 -5.84
CA SER A 47 4.29 -14.61 -6.68
C SER A 47 5.09 -13.38 -7.07
N ALA A 48 6.29 -13.24 -6.52
CA ALA A 48 7.23 -12.21 -6.98
C ALA A 48 7.60 -12.47 -8.44
N ILE A 49 7.26 -11.54 -9.33
CA ILE A 49 7.48 -11.73 -10.76
C ILE A 49 8.86 -11.23 -11.17
N ILE A 50 9.36 -10.15 -10.59
CA ILE A 50 10.67 -9.57 -10.94
C ILE A 50 11.14 -8.63 -9.83
N PRO A 51 12.36 -8.76 -9.30
CA PRO A 51 13.07 -7.64 -8.71
C PRO A 51 13.39 -6.66 -9.85
N LYS A 52 12.76 -5.50 -9.85
CA LYS A 52 12.86 -4.55 -10.97
C LYS A 52 14.16 -3.74 -10.97
N ASP A 53 14.82 -3.66 -9.85
CA ASP A 53 16.09 -2.95 -9.68
C ASP A 53 17.08 -3.84 -8.89
N ASN A 54 18.36 -3.80 -9.30
CA ASN A 54 19.45 -4.49 -8.60
C ASN A 54 19.65 -4.01 -7.15
N ASP A 55 18.99 -2.93 -6.75
CA ASP A 55 19.15 -2.28 -5.46
C ASP A 55 18.10 -2.73 -4.40
N GLY A 56 17.17 -3.62 -4.76
CA GLY A 56 16.21 -4.22 -3.81
C GLY A 56 15.08 -3.30 -3.32
N TYR A 57 14.97 -2.07 -3.82
CA TYR A 57 13.98 -1.08 -3.34
C TYR A 57 12.60 -1.17 -4.02
N CYS A 58 12.50 -1.88 -5.12
CA CYS A 58 11.27 -2.03 -5.89
C CYS A 58 11.03 -3.48 -6.25
N SER A 59 9.86 -3.99 -5.92
CA SER A 59 9.41 -5.34 -6.29
C SER A 59 8.03 -5.28 -6.94
N VAL A 60 7.80 -6.16 -7.90
CA VAL A 60 6.49 -6.32 -8.53
C VAL A 60 5.95 -7.70 -8.20
N TYR A 61 4.75 -7.74 -7.65
CA TYR A 61 4.03 -8.95 -7.28
C TYR A 61 2.83 -9.14 -8.18
N LYS A 62 2.58 -10.39 -8.55
CA LYS A 62 1.35 -10.81 -9.18
C LYS A 62 0.42 -11.34 -8.11
N MET A 63 -0.81 -10.86 -8.10
CA MET A 63 -1.87 -11.41 -7.27
C MET A 63 -2.66 -12.48 -8.03
N ASP A 64 -3.18 -13.44 -7.29
CA ASP A 64 -4.12 -14.43 -7.81
C ASP A 64 -5.49 -13.78 -7.97
N CYS A 65 -5.93 -13.63 -9.20
CA CYS A 65 -7.18 -12.99 -9.57
C CYS A 65 -8.01 -13.88 -10.50
N GLU A 66 -9.32 -13.83 -10.37
CA GLU A 66 -10.24 -14.80 -10.97
C GLU A 66 -10.21 -14.83 -12.50
N ASP A 67 -10.13 -13.69 -13.17
CA ASP A 67 -10.29 -13.62 -14.64
C ASP A 67 -9.17 -12.88 -15.38
N ARG A 68 -8.30 -12.17 -14.70
CA ARG A 68 -7.23 -11.36 -15.31
C ARG A 68 -6.03 -11.19 -14.39
N LEU A 69 -5.26 -10.14 -14.64
CA LEU A 69 -4.00 -9.85 -13.96
C LEU A 69 -4.18 -8.79 -12.88
N GLY A 70 -3.75 -9.09 -11.65
CA GLY A 70 -3.55 -8.13 -10.58
C GLY A 70 -2.06 -7.90 -10.35
N LEU A 71 -1.63 -6.65 -10.33
CA LEU A 71 -0.24 -6.27 -10.09
C LEU A 71 -0.14 -5.33 -8.90
N MET A 72 0.81 -5.63 -8.02
CA MET A 72 1.25 -4.75 -6.95
C MET A 72 2.70 -4.35 -7.18
N THR A 73 2.98 -3.05 -7.28
CA THR A 73 4.35 -2.55 -7.34
C THR A 73 4.69 -1.94 -5.99
N VAL A 74 5.58 -2.60 -5.26
CA VAL A 74 5.97 -2.25 -3.89
C VAL A 74 7.31 -1.53 -3.90
N TYR A 75 7.37 -0.37 -3.27
CA TYR A 75 8.57 0.42 -3.04
C TYR A 75 8.86 0.48 -1.54
N GLN A 76 10.05 0.08 -1.13
CA GLN A 76 10.53 0.36 0.21
C GLN A 76 11.00 1.82 0.26
N VAL A 77 10.23 2.70 0.92
CA VAL A 77 10.51 4.14 0.93
C VAL A 77 11.23 4.60 2.20
N TYR A 78 11.07 3.86 3.28
CA TYR A 78 11.74 4.09 4.56
C TYR A 78 11.73 2.78 5.36
N PRO A 79 12.63 2.56 6.34
CA PRO A 79 12.53 1.43 7.25
C PRO A 79 11.13 1.37 7.91
N GLY A 80 10.42 0.26 7.68
CA GLY A 80 9.04 0.08 8.14
C GLY A 80 7.97 0.81 7.32
N ILE A 81 8.30 1.49 6.21
CA ILE A 81 7.31 2.16 5.35
C ILE A 81 7.43 1.68 3.92
N GLN A 82 6.32 1.21 3.38
CA GLN A 82 6.19 0.81 1.98
C GLN A 82 5.14 1.66 1.27
N LEU A 83 5.42 1.99 0.02
CA LEU A 83 4.47 2.58 -0.92
C LEU A 83 4.11 1.53 -1.97
N ILE A 84 2.82 1.27 -2.14
CA ILE A 84 2.31 0.24 -3.04
C ILE A 84 1.42 0.89 -4.09
N TYR A 85 1.68 0.55 -5.34
CA TYR A 85 0.75 0.81 -6.44
C TYR A 85 -0.01 -0.46 -6.76
N ASN A 86 -1.31 -0.40 -6.59
CA ASN A 86 -2.26 -1.45 -6.94
C ASN A 86 -2.81 -1.18 -8.34
N ASP A 87 -2.74 -2.16 -9.23
CA ASP A 87 -3.28 -2.10 -10.60
C ASP A 87 -3.93 -3.45 -10.93
N PHE A 88 -5.24 -3.54 -10.70
CA PHE A 88 -6.03 -4.74 -10.85
C PHE A 88 -7.03 -4.58 -11.99
N GLU A 89 -6.95 -5.47 -12.98
CA GLU A 89 -7.90 -5.59 -14.08
C GLU A 89 -8.60 -6.95 -13.93
N ALA A 90 -9.50 -7.06 -12.93
CA ALA A 90 -10.15 -8.31 -12.56
C ALA A 90 -11.50 -8.02 -11.92
N THR A 91 -12.33 -9.06 -11.74
CA THR A 91 -13.58 -9.00 -10.95
C THR A 91 -13.32 -9.21 -9.47
N SER A 92 -12.35 -10.05 -9.14
CA SER A 92 -11.87 -10.26 -7.77
C SER A 92 -10.42 -10.73 -7.76
N CYS A 93 -9.76 -10.52 -6.63
CA CYS A 93 -8.45 -11.06 -6.31
C CYS A 93 -8.46 -11.67 -4.91
N TYR A 94 -7.64 -12.72 -4.72
CA TYR A 94 -7.56 -13.45 -3.46
C TYR A 94 -6.26 -13.13 -2.73
N TRP A 95 -6.37 -13.08 -1.40
CA TRP A 95 -5.27 -12.85 -0.50
C TRP A 95 -5.36 -13.84 0.66
N ASP A 96 -4.34 -14.69 0.85
CA ASP A 96 -4.29 -15.67 1.93
C ASP A 96 -3.19 -15.38 2.97
N GLY A 97 -2.59 -14.19 2.88
CA GLY A 97 -1.52 -13.78 3.79
C GLY A 97 -2.04 -13.44 5.19
N THR A 98 -1.38 -13.98 6.20
CA THR A 98 -1.50 -13.48 7.58
C THR A 98 -0.43 -12.43 7.81
N ILE A 99 -0.82 -11.20 8.07
CA ILE A 99 0.10 -10.11 8.40
C ILE A 99 -0.04 -9.73 9.87
N ASP A 100 1.05 -9.25 10.45
CA ASP A 100 1.11 -8.83 11.85
C ASP A 100 0.11 -7.71 12.14
N LYS A 101 -0.56 -7.80 13.29
CA LYS A 101 -1.46 -6.77 13.84
C LYS A 101 -0.79 -5.41 14.08
N ASN A 102 0.53 -5.36 14.02
CA ASN A 102 1.30 -4.12 14.12
C ASN A 102 1.59 -3.47 12.76
N VAL A 103 1.03 -4.01 11.68
CA VAL A 103 1.10 -3.41 10.36
C VAL A 103 -0.20 -2.69 10.04
N LEU A 104 -0.09 -1.42 9.65
CA LEU A 104 -1.20 -0.55 9.28
C LEU A 104 -1.15 -0.28 7.78
N GLU A 105 -2.30 -0.32 7.13
CA GLU A 105 -2.47 0.11 5.75
C GLU A 105 -3.34 1.36 5.67
N ILE A 106 -2.89 2.32 4.86
CA ILE A 106 -3.66 3.47 4.38
C ILE A 106 -3.82 3.29 2.88
N ASN A 107 -5.02 2.95 2.42
CA ASN A 107 -5.30 2.71 1.00
C ASN A 107 -6.16 3.83 0.41
N HIS A 108 -5.71 4.43 -0.68
CA HIS A 108 -6.42 5.48 -1.41
C HIS A 108 -6.84 4.96 -2.79
N CYS A 109 -8.13 4.84 -3.00
CA CYS A 109 -8.72 4.49 -4.29
C CYS A 109 -8.57 5.66 -5.29
N ARG A 110 -7.82 5.44 -6.35
CA ARG A 110 -7.57 6.44 -7.41
C ARG A 110 -8.51 6.28 -8.58
N GLU A 111 -8.92 5.06 -8.86
CA GLU A 111 -9.80 4.72 -9.98
C GLU A 111 -10.47 3.37 -9.73
N GLY A 112 -11.71 3.24 -10.12
CA GLY A 112 -12.45 2.00 -9.95
C GLY A 112 -13.20 1.92 -8.62
N ARG A 113 -13.43 0.69 -8.17
CA ARG A 113 -14.09 0.38 -6.91
C ARG A 113 -13.58 -0.91 -6.32
N GLU A 114 -13.52 -0.93 -5.00
CA GLU A 114 -13.26 -2.12 -4.20
C GLU A 114 -14.40 -2.37 -3.22
N GLY A 115 -14.80 -3.64 -3.08
CA GLY A 115 -15.72 -4.12 -2.05
C GLY A 115 -15.15 -5.37 -1.42
N SER A 116 -15.06 -5.38 -0.10
CA SER A 116 -14.43 -6.48 0.65
C SER A 116 -15.14 -6.70 1.98
N VAL A 117 -15.10 -7.94 2.45
CA VAL A 117 -15.51 -8.26 3.83
C VAL A 117 -14.26 -8.54 4.63
N LEU A 118 -13.99 -7.70 5.60
CA LEU A 118 -12.83 -7.82 6.48
C LEU A 118 -12.99 -9.00 7.45
N GLN A 119 -11.90 -9.47 8.06
CA GLN A 119 -11.93 -10.57 9.01
C GLN A 119 -12.81 -10.27 10.23
N SER A 120 -12.94 -8.99 10.63
CA SER A 120 -13.88 -8.54 11.66
C SER A 120 -15.35 -8.70 11.28
N GLY A 121 -15.67 -9.04 10.04
CA GLY A 121 -17.02 -9.05 9.48
C GLY A 121 -17.50 -7.69 9.00
N SER A 122 -16.72 -6.63 9.15
CA SER A 122 -17.05 -5.29 8.63
C SER A 122 -16.91 -5.27 7.12
N CYS A 123 -17.82 -4.54 6.44
CA CYS A 123 -17.72 -4.34 5.00
C CYS A 123 -16.87 -3.10 4.71
N LEU A 124 -15.86 -3.27 3.88
CA LEU A 124 -15.09 -2.18 3.28
C LEU A 124 -15.66 -1.90 1.88
N TYR A 125 -15.90 -0.66 1.57
CA TYR A 125 -16.32 -0.24 0.25
C TYR A 125 -15.65 1.09 -0.11
N LEU A 126 -14.80 1.06 -1.15
CA LEU A 126 -14.04 2.20 -1.63
C LEU A 126 -14.44 2.55 -3.06
N GLY A 127 -14.69 3.81 -3.31
CA GLY A 127 -14.80 4.39 -4.64
C GLY A 127 -13.68 5.39 -4.92
N GLU A 128 -13.65 5.89 -6.14
CA GLU A 128 -12.65 6.91 -6.54
C GLU A 128 -12.67 8.10 -5.56
N GLY A 129 -11.49 8.44 -5.01
CA GLY A 129 -11.28 9.49 -4.02
C GLY A 129 -11.53 9.07 -2.56
N ASP A 130 -11.92 7.83 -2.29
CA ASP A 130 -12.05 7.34 -0.92
C ASP A 130 -10.70 6.82 -0.40
N LEU A 131 -10.52 6.93 0.91
CA LEU A 131 -9.35 6.47 1.64
C LEU A 131 -9.81 5.57 2.79
N SER A 132 -9.18 4.41 2.94
CA SER A 132 -9.37 3.54 4.11
C SER A 132 -8.11 3.49 4.96
N ILE A 133 -8.30 3.25 6.26
CA ILE A 133 -7.24 2.99 7.23
C ILE A 133 -7.65 1.78 8.03
N HIS A 134 -6.82 0.75 8.05
CA HIS A 134 -7.05 -0.48 8.83
C HIS A 134 -5.73 -1.16 9.17
N THR A 135 -5.77 -2.07 10.13
CA THR A 135 -4.65 -2.95 10.44
C THR A 135 -4.66 -4.17 9.52
N MET A 136 -3.50 -4.64 9.10
CA MET A 136 -3.39 -5.71 8.12
C MET A 136 -3.81 -7.09 8.64
N ASP A 137 -3.92 -7.29 9.96
CA ASP A 137 -4.53 -8.48 10.56
C ASP A 137 -6.06 -8.52 10.37
N ASN A 138 -6.67 -7.39 9.98
CA ASN A 138 -8.08 -7.29 9.63
C ASN A 138 -8.31 -7.15 8.13
N CYS A 139 -7.36 -7.56 7.29
CA CYS A 139 -7.55 -7.49 5.83
C CYS A 139 -8.57 -8.53 5.33
N ALA A 140 -9.13 -8.27 4.16
CA ALA A 140 -10.02 -9.21 3.50
C ALA A 140 -9.23 -10.37 2.87
N SER A 141 -9.80 -11.56 2.86
CA SER A 141 -9.28 -12.70 2.09
C SER A 141 -9.63 -12.62 0.61
N GLU A 142 -10.68 -11.88 0.26
CA GLU A 142 -11.13 -11.63 -1.09
C GLU A 142 -11.46 -10.16 -1.27
N MET A 143 -10.95 -9.58 -2.35
CA MET A 143 -11.24 -8.22 -2.79
C MET A 143 -12.04 -8.29 -4.08
N ALA A 144 -13.27 -7.77 -4.08
CA ALA A 144 -14.13 -7.70 -5.26
C ALA A 144 -13.98 -6.32 -5.93
N PHE A 145 -13.94 -6.31 -7.26
CA PHE A 145 -13.85 -5.10 -8.07
C PHE A 145 -15.07 -5.00 -8.99
N PRO A 146 -16.18 -4.39 -8.52
CA PRO A 146 -17.45 -4.35 -9.26
C PRO A 146 -17.37 -3.68 -10.63
N LEU A 147 -16.40 -2.80 -10.84
CA LEU A 147 -16.16 -2.16 -12.13
C LEU A 147 -15.10 -2.89 -12.97
N ARG A 148 -14.69 -4.12 -12.54
CA ARG A 148 -13.67 -4.95 -13.20
C ARG A 148 -12.29 -4.29 -13.30
N HIS A 149 -12.07 -3.25 -12.55
CA HIS A 149 -10.75 -2.62 -12.38
C HIS A 149 -10.68 -1.89 -11.04
N TYR A 150 -9.47 -1.83 -10.50
CA TYR A 150 -9.12 -1.05 -9.34
C TYR A 150 -7.69 -0.53 -9.48
N ARG A 151 -7.50 0.76 -9.23
CA ARG A 151 -6.19 1.39 -9.12
C ARG A 151 -6.12 2.18 -7.85
N GLY A 152 -5.17 1.83 -7.00
CA GLY A 152 -5.00 2.46 -5.70
C GLY A 152 -3.54 2.73 -5.38
N ILE A 153 -3.34 3.51 -4.34
CA ILE A 153 -2.04 3.74 -3.70
C ILE A 153 -2.20 3.39 -2.24
N SER A 154 -1.41 2.43 -1.76
CA SER A 154 -1.35 2.09 -0.35
C SER A 154 -0.04 2.54 0.27
N VAL A 155 -0.11 3.05 1.50
CA VAL A 155 1.03 3.23 2.38
C VAL A 155 0.91 2.20 3.49
N VAL A 156 1.90 1.33 3.61
CA VAL A 156 1.97 0.28 4.63
C VAL A 156 3.03 0.65 5.65
N LEU A 157 2.65 0.63 6.92
CA LEU A 157 3.48 1.04 8.05
C LEU A 157 3.67 -0.15 8.99
N ASP A 158 4.91 -0.60 9.19
CA ASP A 158 5.29 -1.41 10.34
C ASP A 158 5.41 -0.48 11.55
N LEU A 159 4.42 -0.54 12.44
CA LEU A 159 4.29 0.41 13.55
C LEU A 159 5.42 0.30 14.56
N GLU A 160 6.02 -0.88 14.72
CA GLU A 160 7.16 -1.09 15.61
C GLU A 160 8.42 -0.41 15.03
N LEU A 161 8.77 -0.71 13.79
CA LEU A 161 9.94 -0.14 13.15
C LEU A 161 9.85 1.38 13.01
N VAL A 162 8.68 1.90 12.62
CA VAL A 162 8.46 3.35 12.48
C VAL A 162 8.49 4.05 13.84
N SER A 163 8.00 3.42 14.91
CA SER A 163 8.07 4.00 16.25
C SER A 163 9.50 4.07 16.79
N GLN A 164 10.33 3.08 16.47
CA GLN A 164 11.75 3.06 16.86
C GLN A 164 12.59 4.11 16.12
N ASN A 165 12.25 4.38 14.85
CA ASN A 165 12.96 5.32 14.01
C ASN A 165 11.98 6.08 13.12
N PRO A 166 11.25 7.08 13.66
CA PRO A 166 10.27 7.82 12.88
C PRO A 166 10.95 8.71 11.82
N PRO A 167 10.41 8.76 10.58
CA PRO A 167 10.86 9.74 9.60
C PRO A 167 10.68 11.18 10.13
N GLY A 168 11.58 12.08 9.74
CA GLY A 168 11.59 13.46 10.24
C GLY A 168 10.24 14.16 10.14
N ILE A 169 9.52 13.99 9.04
CA ILE A 169 8.18 14.56 8.85
C ILE A 169 7.15 14.08 9.88
N LEU A 170 7.22 12.84 10.34
CA LEU A 170 6.34 12.34 11.40
C LEU A 170 6.78 12.84 12.76
N ALA A 171 8.08 12.87 13.03
CA ALA A 171 8.63 13.38 14.28
C ALA A 171 8.29 14.87 14.47
N GLU A 172 8.41 15.68 13.41
CA GLU A 172 8.09 17.11 13.42
C GLU A 172 6.59 17.40 13.53
N SER A 173 5.73 16.52 13.02
CA SER A 173 4.28 16.69 13.07
C SER A 173 3.69 16.53 14.46
N GLY A 174 4.43 15.93 15.40
CA GLY A 174 3.94 15.58 16.74
C GLY A 174 2.88 14.47 16.75
N ILE A 175 2.68 13.76 15.62
CA ILE A 175 1.73 12.67 15.53
C ILE A 175 2.38 11.39 16.05
N GLY A 176 1.88 10.88 17.17
CA GLY A 176 2.25 9.56 17.68
C GLY A 176 1.63 8.46 16.82
N ILE A 177 2.45 7.53 16.32
CA ILE A 177 1.97 6.41 15.50
C ILE A 177 0.98 5.54 16.28
N ALA A 178 1.22 5.30 17.58
CA ALA A 178 0.30 4.56 18.43
C ALA A 178 -1.05 5.29 18.60
N ASP A 179 -1.03 6.62 18.74
CA ASP A 179 -2.23 7.43 18.85
C ASP A 179 -3.03 7.40 17.55
N PHE A 180 -2.34 7.41 16.41
CA PHE A 180 -2.96 7.28 15.10
C PHE A 180 -3.67 5.92 14.96
N LYS A 181 -3.02 4.80 15.30
CA LYS A 181 -3.63 3.48 15.30
C LYS A 181 -4.86 3.43 16.21
N ASN A 182 -4.73 3.90 17.45
CA ASN A 182 -5.83 3.89 18.42
C ASN A 182 -7.02 4.73 17.95
N LYS A 183 -6.77 5.82 17.25
CA LYS A 183 -7.82 6.71 16.75
C LYS A 183 -8.61 6.11 15.59
N PHE A 184 -7.94 5.42 14.66
CA PHE A 184 -8.55 4.99 13.40
C PHE A 184 -8.81 3.49 13.30
N CYS A 185 -8.15 2.68 14.12
CA CYS A 185 -8.21 1.21 14.06
C CYS A 185 -8.51 0.58 15.42
N ALA A 186 -9.18 1.31 16.34
CA ALA A 186 -9.57 0.73 17.62
C ALA A 186 -10.47 -0.49 17.39
N ASP A 187 -10.24 -1.55 18.19
CA ASP A 187 -11.04 -2.79 18.17
C ASP A 187 -11.11 -3.51 16.81
N GLY A 188 -10.06 -3.36 15.98
CA GLY A 188 -10.02 -3.97 14.65
C GLY A 188 -10.96 -3.29 13.65
N SER A 189 -11.40 -2.05 13.91
CA SER A 189 -12.23 -1.30 12.99
C SER A 189 -11.46 -0.87 11.74
N CYS A 190 -12.17 -0.69 10.64
CA CYS A 190 -11.68 -0.03 9.44
C CYS A 190 -12.32 1.35 9.36
N PHE A 191 -11.50 2.37 9.21
CA PHE A 191 -11.96 3.74 9.02
C PHE A 191 -11.96 4.09 7.54
N VAL A 192 -13.06 4.67 7.05
CA VAL A 192 -13.20 5.13 5.66
C VAL A 192 -13.57 6.60 5.64
N MET A 193 -12.90 7.35 4.80
CA MET A 193 -13.18 8.77 4.58
C MET A 193 -13.00 9.13 3.11
N ARG A 194 -13.67 10.21 2.69
CA ARG A 194 -13.38 10.81 1.40
C ARG A 194 -12.14 11.70 1.53
N ALA A 195 -11.12 11.41 0.74
CA ALA A 195 -9.98 12.31 0.61
C ALA A 195 -10.45 13.58 -0.13
N LYS A 196 -10.19 14.74 0.46
CA LYS A 196 -10.41 16.02 -0.23
C LYS A 196 -9.22 16.27 -1.15
N ASP A 197 -9.51 16.76 -2.36
CA ASP A 197 -8.52 17.27 -3.30
C ASP A 197 -7.80 18.50 -2.75
#